data_33ef76c72a6cf059387e6757050b416e
#
_entry.id   33ef76c72a6cf059387e6757050b416e
#
_cell.length_a   1.000
_cell.length_b   1.000
_cell.length_c   1.000
_cell.angle_alpha   90.00
_cell.angle_beta   90.00
_cell.angle_gamma   90.00
#
_symmetry.space_group_name_H-M   'P 1'
#
loop_
_entity.id
_entity.type
_entity.pdbx_description
1 polymer ?
#
loop_
_entity_poly.entity_id
_entity_poly.type
_entity_poly.pdbx_seq_one_letter_code
_entity_poly.pdbx_strand_id
1 'polypeptide(L)'
;MDVGYTVLDVPRKSILEITKGDAPKASKNKAKAVKKGIYYTGGGRREDGSVRELVTELGASVVQVKSPGGIGSGFFINQDGDLITNFHVIEGESRITVEVYHMRDGRLERKSYPDVKIVALNKFADLALLRIEKAAREKFESVPLGDVKELKVGERVFAIGSPLGLERTVTQGIISTKTRLMTGSLYLQTTAQINPGNSGGPLFNLRGEVVGVTNMKITSGEGLGFAIPVEKVKYFLDYSDAFAYDNDNPSNGYRYLAPPSRGKAVKNAEAKRKKSAKPSAK
;
A
#
# COMPACT_ATOMS: atom_id res chain seq x y z
N MET A 1 -13.31 23.00 19.66
CA MET A 1 -13.95 21.87 18.95
C MET A 1 -13.03 21.50 17.80
N ASP A 2 -12.57 20.28 17.78
CA ASP A 2 -11.75 19.77 16.68
C ASP A 2 -12.70 19.24 15.59
N VAL A 3 -12.66 19.79 14.41
CA VAL A 3 -13.47 19.39 13.26
C VAL A 3 -12.64 18.61 12.23
N GLY A 4 -11.66 17.86 12.72
CA GLY A 4 -10.85 16.94 11.93
C GLY A 4 -9.44 17.43 11.65
N TYR A 5 -9.22 18.66 11.26
CA TYR A 5 -7.88 19.20 10.95
C TYR A 5 -7.73 20.70 11.32
N THR A 6 -8.77 21.30 11.90
CA THR A 6 -8.75 22.69 12.32
C THR A 6 -9.25 22.77 13.75
N VAL A 7 -8.45 23.33 14.65
CA VAL A 7 -8.92 23.68 15.99
C VAL A 7 -9.72 24.97 15.86
N LEU A 8 -11.00 24.89 16.17
CA LEU A 8 -11.87 26.06 16.27
C LEU A 8 -11.97 26.47 17.74
N ASP A 9 -11.48 27.64 18.07
CA ASP A 9 -11.71 28.26 19.36
C ASP A 9 -13.13 28.83 19.42
N VAL A 10 -14.03 28.09 20.13
CA VAL A 10 -15.41 28.50 20.32
C VAL A 10 -15.54 29.12 21.70
N PRO A 11 -15.94 30.39 21.84
CA PRO A 11 -16.16 31.04 23.12
C PRO A 11 -17.16 30.24 23.97
N ARG A 12 -16.82 29.97 25.24
CA ARG A 12 -17.59 29.10 26.15
C ARG A 12 -19.07 29.50 26.26
N LYS A 13 -19.37 30.78 26.16
CA LYS A 13 -20.72 31.34 26.15
C LYS A 13 -21.53 31.02 24.90
N SER A 14 -20.90 30.56 23.83
CA SER A 14 -21.55 30.18 22.56
C SER A 14 -21.77 28.66 22.46
N ILE A 15 -21.43 27.90 23.49
CA ILE A 15 -21.62 26.44 23.54
C ILE A 15 -22.94 26.15 24.22
N LEU A 16 -23.92 25.67 23.45
CA LEU A 16 -25.25 25.30 23.96
C LEU A 16 -25.23 23.92 24.62
N GLU A 17 -24.48 22.99 24.06
CA GLU A 17 -24.39 21.62 24.57
C GLU A 17 -23.04 20.96 24.12
N ILE A 18 -22.44 20.16 24.99
CA ILE A 18 -21.29 19.32 24.66
C ILE A 18 -21.74 17.86 24.80
N THR A 19 -22.01 17.20 23.68
CA THR A 19 -22.22 15.75 23.64
C THR A 19 -20.91 15.06 23.29
N LYS A 20 -20.51 14.06 24.11
CA LYS A 20 -19.45 13.13 23.71
C LYS A 20 -20.00 12.30 22.56
N GLY A 21 -19.51 12.55 21.35
CA GLY A 21 -19.73 11.61 20.26
C GLY A 21 -19.08 10.27 20.64
N ASP A 22 -19.87 9.19 20.58
CA ASP A 22 -19.31 7.85 20.69
C ASP A 22 -18.24 7.67 19.62
N ALA A 23 -17.08 7.11 20.01
CA ALA A 23 -16.10 6.65 19.04
C ALA A 23 -16.79 5.77 17.98
N PRO A 24 -16.48 5.91 16.69
CA PRO A 24 -17.16 5.16 15.65
C PRO A 24 -17.11 3.67 15.98
N LYS A 25 -18.27 3.09 16.33
CA LYS A 25 -18.38 1.65 16.60
C LYS A 25 -17.99 0.92 15.34
N ALA A 26 -17.04 -0.01 15.45
CA ALA A 26 -16.61 -0.86 14.34
C ALA A 26 -17.85 -1.35 13.58
N SER A 27 -17.97 -1.01 12.32
CA SER A 27 -19.17 -1.27 11.52
C SER A 27 -19.47 -2.76 11.48
N LYS A 28 -20.63 -3.18 12.00
CA LYS A 28 -21.14 -4.57 11.92
C LYS A 28 -21.39 -5.03 10.48
N ASN A 29 -21.27 -4.12 9.52
CA ASN A 29 -21.53 -4.33 8.08
C ASN A 29 -20.26 -4.65 7.25
N LYS A 30 -19.16 -5.10 7.86
CA LYS A 30 -17.97 -5.50 7.11
C LYS A 30 -18.13 -6.91 6.53
N ALA A 31 -17.69 -7.08 5.29
CA ALA A 31 -17.50 -8.40 4.71
C ALA A 31 -16.36 -9.13 5.45
N LYS A 32 -16.37 -10.47 5.43
CA LYS A 32 -15.29 -11.24 6.07
C LYS A 32 -13.98 -11.03 5.30
N ALA A 33 -12.96 -10.53 5.98
CA ALA A 33 -11.61 -10.44 5.43
C ALA A 33 -11.01 -11.84 5.27
N VAL A 34 -10.37 -12.09 4.13
CA VAL A 34 -9.64 -13.32 3.85
C VAL A 34 -8.17 -13.00 3.72
N LYS A 35 -7.32 -13.60 4.56
CA LYS A 35 -5.87 -13.48 4.46
C LYS A 35 -5.37 -14.30 3.28
N LYS A 36 -4.63 -13.65 2.38
CA LYS A 36 -4.00 -14.26 1.21
C LYS A 36 -2.50 -13.94 1.23
N GLY A 37 -1.70 -14.90 1.71
CA GLY A 37 -0.27 -14.66 1.91
C GLY A 37 -0.02 -13.54 2.91
N ILE A 38 0.60 -12.43 2.46
CA ILE A 38 0.96 -11.28 3.29
C ILE A 38 -0.07 -10.16 3.28
N TYR A 39 -1.18 -10.26 2.55
CA TYR A 39 -2.21 -9.24 2.45
C TYR A 39 -3.62 -9.81 2.68
N TYR A 40 -4.60 -8.92 2.82
CA TYR A 40 -6.01 -9.27 2.99
C TYR A 40 -6.82 -8.86 1.77
N THR A 41 -7.80 -9.70 1.40
CA THR A 41 -8.83 -9.38 0.42
C THR A 41 -10.20 -9.46 1.06
N GLY A 42 -11.18 -8.69 0.57
CA GLY A 42 -12.45 -8.54 1.25
C GLY A 42 -12.28 -7.78 2.57
N GLY A 43 -13.30 -7.76 3.41
CA GLY A 43 -13.28 -7.00 4.67
C GLY A 43 -13.68 -5.55 4.49
N GLY A 44 -13.92 -5.09 3.28
CA GLY A 44 -14.58 -3.82 3.00
C GLY A 44 -16.04 -3.81 3.49
N ARG A 45 -16.66 -2.66 3.48
CA ARG A 45 -18.09 -2.52 3.82
C ARG A 45 -18.93 -3.24 2.75
N ARG A 46 -20.07 -3.79 3.14
CA ARG A 46 -21.03 -4.38 2.19
C ARG A 46 -21.75 -3.32 1.36
N GLU A 47 -21.91 -2.14 1.93
CA GLU A 47 -22.55 -0.97 1.34
C GLU A 47 -21.55 0.19 1.28
N ASP A 48 -21.76 1.11 0.34
CA ASP A 48 -20.93 2.28 0.19
C ASP A 48 -21.01 3.18 1.45
N GLY A 49 -19.85 3.56 1.97
CA GLY A 49 -19.71 4.50 3.05
C GLY A 49 -19.55 5.95 2.56
N SER A 50 -19.67 6.91 3.46
CA SER A 50 -19.25 8.27 3.14
C SER A 50 -17.73 8.38 3.14
N VAL A 51 -17.18 9.21 2.25
CA VAL A 51 -15.72 9.45 2.20
C VAL A 51 -15.20 9.92 3.55
N ARG A 52 -15.96 10.78 4.26
CA ARG A 52 -15.60 11.28 5.59
C ARG A 52 -15.40 10.17 6.62
N GLU A 53 -16.34 9.21 6.68
CA GLU A 53 -16.24 8.08 7.60
C GLU A 53 -15.08 7.18 7.24
N LEU A 54 -14.91 6.89 5.94
CA LEU A 54 -13.83 6.04 5.44
C LEU A 54 -12.44 6.66 5.69
N VAL A 55 -12.29 7.96 5.54
CA VAL A 55 -11.05 8.66 5.87
C VAL A 55 -10.72 8.55 7.37
N THR A 56 -11.72 8.67 8.24
CA THR A 56 -11.53 8.49 9.67
C THR A 56 -11.13 7.05 10.02
N GLU A 57 -11.74 6.07 9.35
CA GLU A 57 -11.50 4.65 9.59
C GLU A 57 -10.15 4.18 9.01
N LEU A 58 -9.84 4.58 7.77
CA LEU A 58 -8.70 4.04 7.01
C LEU A 58 -7.45 4.91 7.06
N GLY A 59 -7.59 6.16 7.49
CA GLY A 59 -6.51 7.13 7.42
C GLY A 59 -5.25 6.71 8.17
N ALA A 60 -5.36 5.95 9.27
CA ALA A 60 -4.19 5.45 10.02
C ALA A 60 -3.39 4.39 9.26
N SER A 61 -3.96 3.76 8.24
CA SER A 61 -3.25 2.81 7.38
C SER A 61 -2.41 3.49 6.30
N VAL A 62 -2.62 4.79 6.05
CA VAL A 62 -1.90 5.54 5.03
C VAL A 62 -0.75 6.31 5.67
N VAL A 63 0.42 6.21 5.07
CA VAL A 63 1.68 6.71 5.61
C VAL A 63 2.38 7.63 4.62
N GLN A 64 3.26 8.47 5.13
CA GLN A 64 4.20 9.23 4.31
C GLN A 64 5.50 8.44 4.18
N VAL A 65 5.99 8.28 2.95
CA VAL A 65 7.27 7.67 2.63
C VAL A 65 8.24 8.77 2.25
N LYS A 66 9.36 8.86 2.97
CA LYS A 66 10.41 9.84 2.76
C LYS A 66 11.71 9.16 2.36
N SER A 67 12.33 9.69 1.34
CA SER A 67 13.70 9.37 0.96
C SER A 67 14.49 10.67 0.76
N PRO A 68 15.83 10.65 0.68
CA PRO A 68 16.61 11.82 0.29
C PRO A 68 16.17 12.43 -1.04
N GLY A 69 15.69 11.61 -1.99
CA GLY A 69 15.24 12.03 -3.31
C GLY A 69 13.83 12.60 -3.37
N GLY A 70 13.01 12.43 -2.33
CA GLY A 70 11.63 12.91 -2.37
C GLY A 70 10.70 12.41 -1.28
N ILE A 71 9.44 12.80 -1.43
CA ILE A 71 8.35 12.44 -0.51
C ILE A 71 7.21 11.85 -1.35
N GLY A 72 6.65 10.75 -0.87
CA GLY A 72 5.46 10.12 -1.41
C GLY A 72 4.57 9.56 -0.32
N SER A 73 3.60 8.78 -0.70
CA SER A 73 2.68 8.07 0.18
C SER A 73 2.89 6.57 0.11
N GLY A 74 2.36 5.86 1.07
CA GLY A 74 2.25 4.41 1.10
C GLY A 74 1.07 3.99 1.95
N PHE A 75 0.81 2.68 2.01
CA PHE A 75 -0.23 2.14 2.87
C PHE A 75 0.09 0.73 3.33
N PHE A 76 -0.28 0.41 4.56
CA PHE A 76 -0.09 -0.92 5.14
C PHE A 76 -1.06 -1.93 4.55
N ILE A 77 -0.53 -3.10 4.16
CA ILE A 77 -1.29 -4.24 3.63
C ILE A 77 -1.54 -5.33 4.68
N ASN A 78 -0.84 -5.25 5.82
CA ASN A 78 -1.05 -6.10 6.99
C ASN A 78 -0.67 -5.38 8.28
N GLN A 79 -0.94 -6.02 9.42
CA GLN A 79 -0.64 -5.50 10.75
C GLN A 79 0.85 -5.68 11.14
N ASP A 80 1.62 -6.43 10.35
CA ASP A 80 3.00 -6.81 10.64
C ASP A 80 4.01 -5.76 10.16
N GLY A 81 3.54 -4.69 9.50
CA GLY A 81 4.35 -3.57 9.06
C GLY A 81 4.76 -3.61 7.60
N ASP A 82 4.18 -4.50 6.79
CA ASP A 82 4.36 -4.48 5.34
C ASP A 82 3.50 -3.39 4.70
N LEU A 83 4.11 -2.59 3.84
CA LEU A 83 3.45 -1.49 3.16
C LEU A 83 3.85 -1.40 1.69
N ILE A 84 2.93 -0.90 0.88
CA ILE A 84 3.13 -0.64 -0.55
C ILE A 84 3.37 0.85 -0.78
N THR A 85 4.27 1.16 -1.70
CA THR A 85 4.49 2.49 -2.28
C THR A 85 4.89 2.35 -3.75
N ASN A 86 5.11 3.47 -4.47
CA ASN A 86 5.71 3.41 -5.79
C ASN A 86 7.23 3.22 -5.75
N PHE A 87 7.77 2.53 -6.74
CA PHE A 87 9.21 2.38 -6.92
C PHE A 87 9.90 3.74 -7.09
N HIS A 88 9.35 4.64 -7.92
CA HIS A 88 9.95 5.95 -8.16
C HIS A 88 10.04 6.86 -6.92
N VAL A 89 9.25 6.61 -5.87
CA VAL A 89 9.34 7.34 -4.59
C VAL A 89 10.63 7.04 -3.86
N ILE A 90 11.20 5.84 -4.09
CA ILE A 90 12.40 5.35 -3.42
C ILE A 90 13.52 4.98 -4.39
N GLU A 91 13.39 5.36 -5.69
CA GLU A 91 14.35 4.99 -6.73
C GLU A 91 15.76 5.54 -6.42
N GLY A 92 16.74 4.62 -6.37
CA GLY A 92 18.12 4.95 -6.07
C GLY A 92 18.44 5.19 -4.59
N GLU A 93 17.46 5.02 -3.70
CA GLU A 93 17.60 5.31 -2.28
C GLU A 93 17.56 4.04 -1.42
N SER A 94 18.42 3.99 -0.41
CA SER A 94 18.44 2.92 0.59
C SER A 94 18.01 3.39 1.98
N ARG A 95 18.06 4.70 2.23
CA ARG A 95 17.63 5.32 3.50
C ARG A 95 16.19 5.80 3.38
N ILE A 96 15.27 4.97 3.85
CA ILE A 96 13.83 5.22 3.75
C ILE A 96 13.27 5.42 5.15
N THR A 97 12.52 6.49 5.34
CA THR A 97 11.79 6.79 6.57
C THR A 97 10.30 6.76 6.29
N VAL A 98 9.55 6.08 7.13
CA VAL A 98 8.08 6.06 7.09
C VAL A 98 7.52 6.81 8.28
N GLU A 99 6.66 7.79 8.00
CA GLU A 99 5.90 8.53 9.02
C GLU A 99 4.51 7.93 9.12
N VAL A 100 4.20 7.40 10.29
CA VAL A 100 2.89 6.79 10.60
C VAL A 100 2.09 7.75 11.46
N TYR A 101 0.81 7.89 11.16
CA TYR A 101 -0.10 8.77 11.86
C TYR A 101 -1.08 7.96 12.72
N HIS A 102 -1.05 8.15 14.02
CA HIS A 102 -1.92 7.52 14.98
C HIS A 102 -2.93 8.52 15.55
N MET A 103 -4.17 8.11 15.72
CA MET A 103 -5.14 8.90 16.49
C MET A 103 -5.08 8.46 17.96
N ARG A 104 -4.59 9.34 18.83
CA ARG A 104 -4.61 9.15 20.28
C ARG A 104 -5.37 10.30 20.93
N ASP A 105 -6.36 9.97 21.76
CA ASP A 105 -7.16 10.94 22.52
C ASP A 105 -7.69 12.12 21.66
N GLY A 106 -8.09 11.81 20.43
CA GLY A 106 -8.59 12.80 19.48
C GLY A 106 -7.52 13.69 18.83
N ARG A 107 -6.23 13.40 19.09
CA ARG A 107 -5.10 14.10 18.46
C ARG A 107 -4.39 13.19 17.48
N LEU A 108 -3.91 13.78 16.39
CA LEU A 108 -3.08 13.09 15.43
C LEU A 108 -1.62 13.11 15.90
N GLU A 109 -1.11 11.96 16.31
CA GLU A 109 0.29 11.78 16.66
C GLU A 109 1.06 11.20 15.47
N ARG A 110 2.21 11.79 15.17
CA ARG A 110 3.11 11.34 14.13
C ARG A 110 4.27 10.56 14.74
N LYS A 111 4.49 9.34 14.28
CA LYS A 111 5.63 8.51 14.68
C LYS A 111 6.50 8.20 13.47
N SER A 112 7.80 8.49 13.60
CA SER A 112 8.80 8.29 12.55
C SER A 112 9.49 6.93 12.73
N TYR A 113 9.59 6.18 11.63
CA TYR A 113 10.31 4.91 11.54
C TYR A 113 11.42 5.06 10.51
N PRO A 114 12.66 5.32 10.96
CA PRO A 114 13.84 5.36 10.08
C PRO A 114 14.27 3.95 9.69
N ASP A 115 15.07 3.86 8.64
CA ASP A 115 15.73 2.62 8.20
C ASP A 115 14.73 1.49 7.87
N VAL A 116 13.66 1.84 7.17
CA VAL A 116 12.66 0.89 6.71
C VAL A 116 13.28 0.00 5.64
N LYS A 117 13.11 -1.32 5.78
CA LYS A 117 13.65 -2.29 4.81
C LYS A 117 12.87 -2.33 3.52
N ILE A 118 13.61 -2.40 2.42
CA ILE A 118 13.06 -2.74 1.11
C ILE A 118 12.96 -4.26 1.05
N VAL A 119 11.76 -4.79 0.84
CA VAL A 119 11.51 -6.23 0.74
C VAL A 119 11.57 -6.68 -0.71
N ALA A 120 10.88 -5.95 -1.60
CA ALA A 120 10.82 -6.27 -3.02
C ALA A 120 10.62 -5.00 -3.85
N LEU A 121 11.13 -5.03 -5.10
CA LEU A 121 11.03 -3.94 -6.06
C LEU A 121 10.53 -4.45 -7.41
N ASN A 122 9.59 -3.76 -8.01
CA ASN A 122 9.20 -3.96 -9.41
C ASN A 122 9.22 -2.61 -10.14
N LYS A 123 10.35 -2.29 -10.76
CA LYS A 123 10.56 -1.06 -11.50
C LYS A 123 9.57 -0.89 -12.67
N PHE A 124 9.24 -1.97 -13.37
CA PHE A 124 8.36 -1.93 -14.54
C PHE A 124 6.90 -1.70 -14.17
N ALA A 125 6.46 -2.26 -13.03
CA ALA A 125 5.13 -2.00 -12.48
C ALA A 125 5.09 -0.73 -11.62
N ASP A 126 6.24 -0.10 -11.34
CA ASP A 126 6.42 1.03 -10.45
C ASP A 126 5.88 0.77 -9.04
N LEU A 127 6.21 -0.39 -8.48
CA LEU A 127 5.79 -0.85 -7.14
C LEU A 127 7.00 -1.20 -6.29
N ALA A 128 6.90 -0.88 -5.00
CA ALA A 128 7.85 -1.28 -3.97
C ALA A 128 7.10 -1.81 -2.75
N LEU A 129 7.61 -2.91 -2.18
CA LEU A 129 7.19 -3.49 -0.91
C LEU A 129 8.23 -3.14 0.15
N LEU A 130 7.81 -2.45 1.19
CA LEU A 130 8.63 -2.04 2.31
C LEU A 130 8.17 -2.75 3.59
N ARG A 131 9.07 -2.85 4.59
CA ARG A 131 8.76 -3.42 5.92
C ARG A 131 9.38 -2.61 7.04
N ILE A 132 8.56 -2.29 8.05
CA ILE A 132 9.02 -1.74 9.33
C ILE A 132 9.33 -2.91 10.27
N GLU A 133 10.63 -3.21 10.50
CA GLU A 133 11.04 -4.38 11.29
C GLU A 133 10.90 -4.24 12.80
N LYS A 134 10.99 -3.05 13.33
CA LYS A 134 11.03 -2.81 14.79
C LYS A 134 9.69 -2.96 15.51
N ALA A 135 8.67 -3.36 14.79
CA ALA A 135 7.29 -3.38 15.27
C ALA A 135 6.86 -4.71 15.91
N ALA A 136 7.76 -5.55 16.42
CA ALA A 136 7.42 -6.89 16.95
C ALA A 136 6.32 -6.91 18.04
N ARG A 137 5.95 -5.76 18.62
CA ARG A 137 4.83 -5.58 19.56
C ARG A 137 3.80 -4.56 19.10
N GLU A 138 4.02 -3.90 17.99
CA GLU A 138 3.19 -2.83 17.47
C GLU A 138 2.38 -3.37 16.29
N LYS A 139 1.07 -3.14 16.31
CA LYS A 139 0.20 -3.52 15.19
C LYS A 139 -0.19 -2.27 14.43
N PHE A 140 -0.07 -2.35 13.11
CA PHE A 140 -0.47 -1.29 12.22
C PHE A 140 -1.91 -1.49 11.72
N GLU A 141 -2.63 -0.40 11.55
CA GLU A 141 -3.89 -0.43 10.82
C GLU A 141 -3.58 -0.72 9.34
N SER A 142 -4.32 -1.65 8.75
CA SER A 142 -4.08 -2.10 7.37
C SER A 142 -5.38 -2.13 6.58
N VAL A 143 -5.27 -2.07 5.26
CA VAL A 143 -6.41 -2.02 4.35
C VAL A 143 -6.53 -3.27 3.49
N PRO A 144 -7.75 -3.72 3.20
CA PRO A 144 -7.97 -4.83 2.28
C PRO A 144 -7.75 -4.40 0.82
N LEU A 145 -7.22 -5.30 0.00
CA LEU A 145 -7.13 -5.12 -1.43
C LEU A 145 -8.44 -5.57 -2.09
N GLY A 146 -9.06 -4.67 -2.85
CA GLY A 146 -10.31 -4.91 -3.59
C GLY A 146 -10.12 -5.69 -4.89
N ASP A 147 -11.07 -5.59 -5.81
CA ASP A 147 -11.04 -6.24 -7.13
C ASP A 147 -11.49 -5.26 -8.22
N VAL A 148 -10.62 -5.02 -9.22
CA VAL A 148 -10.94 -4.15 -10.37
C VAL A 148 -12.06 -4.75 -11.24
N LYS A 149 -12.30 -6.06 -11.19
CA LYS A 149 -13.41 -6.67 -11.94
C LYS A 149 -14.75 -6.15 -11.44
N GLU A 150 -14.88 -5.96 -10.14
CA GLU A 150 -16.11 -5.43 -9.51
C GLU A 150 -16.27 -3.92 -9.70
N LEU A 151 -15.16 -3.20 -9.95
CA LEU A 151 -15.15 -1.75 -10.14
C LEU A 151 -15.85 -1.37 -11.45
N LYS A 152 -16.68 -0.32 -11.43
CA LYS A 152 -17.42 0.17 -12.59
C LYS A 152 -16.91 1.54 -13.04
N VAL A 153 -16.98 1.83 -14.33
CA VAL A 153 -16.78 3.18 -14.85
C VAL A 153 -17.90 4.08 -14.31
N GLY A 154 -17.55 5.27 -13.84
CA GLY A 154 -18.45 6.17 -13.13
C GLY A 154 -18.53 5.92 -11.62
N GLU A 155 -17.97 4.81 -11.11
CA GLU A 155 -17.93 4.52 -9.67
C GLU A 155 -17.08 5.52 -8.92
N ARG A 156 -17.58 5.98 -7.77
CA ARG A 156 -16.90 6.94 -6.91
C ARG A 156 -15.69 6.31 -6.23
N VAL A 157 -14.59 7.04 -6.24
CA VAL A 157 -13.32 6.66 -5.62
C VAL A 157 -12.71 7.85 -4.89
N PHE A 158 -11.84 7.58 -3.93
CA PHE A 158 -11.07 8.63 -3.27
C PHE A 158 -9.64 8.15 -3.01
N ALA A 159 -8.72 9.10 -2.99
CA ALA A 159 -7.33 8.85 -2.62
C ALA A 159 -7.00 9.56 -1.31
N ILE A 160 -6.19 8.91 -0.49
CA ILE A 160 -5.58 9.51 0.69
C ILE A 160 -4.08 9.53 0.45
N GLY A 161 -3.45 10.69 0.65
CA GLY A 161 -2.02 10.85 0.53
C GLY A 161 -1.48 11.84 1.56
N SER A 162 -0.16 12.01 1.58
CA SER A 162 0.54 12.97 2.42
C SER A 162 1.41 13.91 1.57
N PRO A 163 0.79 14.75 0.72
CA PRO A 163 1.53 15.60 -0.21
C PRO A 163 2.30 16.68 0.54
N LEU A 164 3.52 17.00 0.04
CA LEU A 164 4.35 18.14 0.48
C LEU A 164 4.63 18.20 2.00
N GLY A 165 4.53 17.05 2.71
CA GLY A 165 4.67 17.04 4.16
C GLY A 165 3.44 17.57 4.91
N LEU A 166 2.36 17.91 4.19
CA LEU A 166 1.07 18.22 4.79
C LEU A 166 0.41 16.93 5.30
N GLU A 167 -0.26 17.04 6.44
CA GLU A 167 -0.99 15.93 7.01
C GLU A 167 -2.17 15.57 6.11
N ARG A 168 -2.25 14.29 5.72
CA ARG A 168 -3.38 13.65 5.04
C ARG A 168 -4.21 14.54 4.12
N THR A 169 -3.92 14.52 2.84
CA THR A 169 -4.78 15.13 1.82
C THR A 169 -5.72 14.08 1.25
N VAL A 170 -7.00 14.42 1.16
CA VAL A 170 -8.02 13.56 0.57
C VAL A 170 -8.50 14.19 -0.72
N THR A 171 -8.50 13.40 -1.80
CA THR A 171 -9.10 13.80 -3.08
C THR A 171 -10.14 12.75 -3.48
N GLN A 172 -11.23 13.18 -4.10
CA GLN A 172 -12.27 12.27 -4.57
C GLN A 172 -12.59 12.52 -6.05
N GLY A 173 -13.11 11.49 -6.69
CA GLY A 173 -13.52 11.52 -8.09
C GLY A 173 -14.26 10.25 -8.47
N ILE A 174 -14.23 9.95 -9.75
CA ILE A 174 -14.80 8.71 -10.31
C ILE A 174 -13.75 7.95 -11.13
N ILE A 175 -14.00 6.69 -11.39
CA ILE A 175 -13.28 5.91 -12.39
C ILE A 175 -13.74 6.33 -13.78
N SER A 176 -12.86 6.94 -14.57
CA SER A 176 -13.14 7.35 -15.95
C SER A 176 -12.97 6.21 -16.92
N THR A 177 -11.96 5.34 -16.72
CA THR A 177 -11.76 4.06 -17.45
C THR A 177 -10.89 3.11 -16.64
N LYS A 178 -11.09 1.79 -16.86
CA LYS A 178 -10.32 0.74 -16.17
C LYS A 178 -9.10 0.26 -16.97
N THR A 179 -9.01 0.64 -18.24
CA THR A 179 -8.05 0.06 -19.20
C THR A 179 -7.34 1.11 -20.02
N ARG A 180 -6.83 2.15 -19.38
CA ARG A 180 -6.00 3.14 -20.07
C ARG A 180 -4.62 2.55 -20.36
N LEU A 181 -4.33 2.27 -21.63
CA LEU A 181 -3.01 1.81 -22.03
C LEU A 181 -2.05 2.98 -22.13
N MET A 182 -0.97 2.96 -21.36
CA MET A 182 0.10 3.94 -21.38
C MET A 182 1.44 3.24 -21.17
N THR A 183 2.44 3.56 -21.97
CA THR A 183 3.81 2.99 -21.88
C THR A 183 3.84 1.45 -21.75
N GLY A 184 2.95 0.76 -22.48
CA GLY A 184 2.85 -0.70 -22.46
C GLY A 184 2.16 -1.30 -21.23
N SER A 185 1.57 -0.48 -20.37
CA SER A 185 0.88 -0.91 -19.15
C SER A 185 -0.54 -0.37 -19.07
N LEU A 186 -1.44 -1.14 -18.49
CA LEU A 186 -2.81 -0.69 -18.20
C LEU A 186 -2.86 0.03 -16.85
N TYR A 187 -3.60 1.15 -16.83
CA TYR A 187 -3.86 1.97 -15.66
C TYR A 187 -5.36 2.20 -15.49
N LEU A 188 -5.80 2.41 -14.26
CA LEU A 188 -7.07 3.04 -13.96
C LEU A 188 -6.93 4.55 -14.21
N GLN A 189 -7.88 5.14 -14.91
CA GLN A 189 -8.00 6.60 -15.03
C GLN A 189 -9.10 7.08 -14.09
N THR A 190 -8.83 8.14 -13.33
CA THR A 190 -9.77 8.74 -12.39
C THR A 190 -9.77 10.26 -12.51
N THR A 191 -10.89 10.88 -12.16
CA THR A 191 -11.00 12.33 -12.00
C THR A 191 -10.52 12.81 -10.62
N ALA A 192 -10.23 11.89 -9.68
CA ALA A 192 -9.60 12.25 -8.41
C ALA A 192 -8.25 12.92 -8.69
N GLN A 193 -8.03 14.08 -8.10
CA GLN A 193 -6.78 14.83 -8.31
C GLN A 193 -5.60 14.08 -7.68
N ILE A 194 -4.63 13.74 -8.51
CA ILE A 194 -3.37 13.13 -8.08
C ILE A 194 -2.29 14.21 -8.19
N ASN A 195 -1.77 14.63 -7.04
CA ASN A 195 -0.76 15.68 -6.90
C ASN A 195 0.56 15.08 -6.37
N PRO A 196 1.70 15.80 -6.53
CA PRO A 196 2.96 15.42 -5.91
C PRO A 196 2.78 15.12 -4.42
N GLY A 197 3.23 13.96 -3.98
CA GLY A 197 3.06 13.44 -2.61
C GLY A 197 1.94 12.42 -2.46
N ASN A 198 0.96 12.35 -3.36
CA ASN A 198 -0.03 11.27 -3.36
C ASN A 198 0.54 9.97 -3.98
N SER A 199 1.60 10.05 -4.78
CA SER A 199 2.24 8.88 -5.43
C SER A 199 2.56 7.80 -4.41
N GLY A 200 2.18 6.56 -4.71
CA GLY A 200 2.32 5.39 -3.83
C GLY A 200 1.18 5.23 -2.83
N GLY A 201 0.30 6.22 -2.70
CA GLY A 201 -0.88 6.14 -1.86
C GLY A 201 -2.00 5.28 -2.44
N PRO A 202 -2.97 4.87 -1.62
CA PRO A 202 -4.09 4.04 -2.06
C PRO A 202 -5.16 4.87 -2.77
N LEU A 203 -5.75 4.29 -3.82
CA LEU A 203 -7.02 4.70 -4.39
C LEU A 203 -8.09 3.74 -3.87
N PHE A 204 -9.06 4.25 -3.12
CA PHE A 204 -10.12 3.48 -2.48
C PHE A 204 -11.43 3.54 -3.25
N ASN A 205 -12.22 2.45 -3.21
CA ASN A 205 -13.65 2.49 -3.47
C ASN A 205 -14.42 2.92 -2.21
N LEU A 206 -15.74 3.15 -2.31
CA LEU A 206 -16.56 3.54 -1.15
C LEU A 206 -16.87 2.40 -0.18
N ARG A 207 -16.38 1.18 -0.45
CA ARG A 207 -16.38 0.07 0.51
C ARG A 207 -15.13 0.04 1.40
N GLY A 208 -14.18 0.96 1.15
CA GLY A 208 -12.93 1.04 1.91
C GLY A 208 -11.87 0.03 1.46
N GLU A 209 -11.96 -0.46 0.22
CA GLU A 209 -11.00 -1.39 -0.37
C GLU A 209 -10.09 -0.64 -1.33
N VAL A 210 -8.80 -0.99 -1.35
CA VAL A 210 -7.84 -0.44 -2.31
C VAL A 210 -8.10 -1.05 -3.69
N VAL A 211 -8.41 -0.21 -4.66
CA VAL A 211 -8.61 -0.59 -6.06
C VAL A 211 -7.42 -0.24 -6.95
N GLY A 212 -6.51 0.60 -6.46
CA GLY A 212 -5.28 0.96 -7.18
C GLY A 212 -4.28 1.71 -6.31
N VAL A 213 -3.08 1.91 -6.85
CA VAL A 213 -2.01 2.74 -6.26
C VAL A 213 -1.85 3.97 -7.13
N THR A 214 -2.00 5.16 -6.53
CA THR A 214 -1.86 6.44 -7.25
C THR A 214 -0.46 6.61 -7.81
N ASN A 215 -0.35 7.14 -9.02
CA ASN A 215 0.92 7.25 -9.74
C ASN A 215 1.03 8.58 -10.48
N MET A 216 2.02 9.40 -10.08
CA MET A 216 2.25 10.75 -10.64
C MET A 216 2.96 10.78 -11.99
N LYS A 217 3.63 9.69 -12.42
CA LYS A 217 4.44 9.72 -13.67
C LYS A 217 3.65 10.01 -14.93
N ILE A 218 2.32 9.97 -14.85
CA ILE A 218 1.46 10.01 -16.03
C ILE A 218 0.51 11.21 -15.98
N THR A 219 0.77 12.20 -15.17
CA THR A 219 -0.10 13.38 -15.06
C THR A 219 0.30 14.43 -16.08
N SER A 220 -0.43 14.50 -17.18
CA SER A 220 -0.44 15.65 -18.09
C SER A 220 -1.89 16.07 -18.34
N GLY A 221 -2.36 17.10 -17.65
CA GLY A 221 -3.69 17.64 -17.83
C GLY A 221 -4.55 17.63 -16.55
N GLU A 222 -5.47 18.59 -16.44
CA GLU A 222 -6.41 18.67 -15.34
C GLU A 222 -7.44 17.54 -15.40
N GLY A 223 -7.74 16.94 -14.23
CA GLY A 223 -8.73 15.86 -14.11
C GLY A 223 -8.30 14.51 -14.68
N LEU A 224 -7.00 14.33 -14.97
CA LEU A 224 -6.41 13.09 -15.45
C LEU A 224 -5.52 12.48 -14.37
N GLY A 225 -6.12 11.84 -13.40
CA GLY A 225 -5.40 11.01 -12.43
C GLY A 225 -5.25 9.58 -12.94
N PHE A 226 -4.13 8.94 -12.59
CA PHE A 226 -3.87 7.54 -12.97
C PHE A 226 -3.44 6.74 -11.74
N ALA A 227 -3.90 5.49 -11.70
CA ALA A 227 -3.52 4.56 -10.65
C ALA A 227 -3.15 3.20 -11.24
N ILE A 228 -2.17 2.55 -10.65
CA ILE A 228 -1.78 1.17 -10.94
C ILE A 228 -2.91 0.28 -10.42
N PRO A 229 -3.54 -0.58 -11.24
CA PRO A 229 -4.62 -1.46 -10.81
C PRO A 229 -4.18 -2.40 -9.67
N VAL A 230 -5.06 -2.65 -8.73
CA VAL A 230 -4.77 -3.51 -7.56
C VAL A 230 -4.40 -4.95 -7.95
N GLU A 231 -4.81 -5.44 -9.12
CA GLU A 231 -4.39 -6.76 -9.64
C GLU A 231 -2.87 -6.83 -9.87
N LYS A 232 -2.25 -5.73 -10.31
CA LYS A 232 -0.77 -5.67 -10.43
C LYS A 232 -0.11 -5.68 -9.06
N VAL A 233 -0.73 -5.04 -8.07
CA VAL A 233 -0.26 -5.10 -6.67
C VAL A 233 -0.35 -6.53 -6.14
N LYS A 234 -1.49 -7.20 -6.31
CA LYS A 234 -1.66 -8.60 -5.92
C LYS A 234 -0.63 -9.51 -6.60
N TYR A 235 -0.47 -9.37 -7.92
CA TYR A 235 0.54 -10.14 -8.67
C TYR A 235 1.96 -9.91 -8.11
N PHE A 236 2.33 -8.66 -7.85
CA PHE A 236 3.62 -8.32 -7.26
C PHE A 236 3.80 -8.94 -5.87
N LEU A 237 2.77 -8.94 -5.03
CA LEU A 237 2.79 -9.54 -3.69
C LEU A 237 2.82 -11.07 -3.71
N ASP A 238 2.04 -11.69 -4.59
CA ASP A 238 1.98 -13.15 -4.75
C ASP A 238 3.33 -13.73 -5.22
N TYR A 239 4.14 -12.93 -5.94
CA TYR A 239 5.45 -13.30 -6.46
C TYR A 239 6.59 -12.44 -5.90
N SER A 240 6.42 -11.89 -4.70
CA SER A 240 7.39 -10.95 -4.09
C SER A 240 8.80 -11.52 -3.98
N ASP A 241 8.95 -12.84 -3.82
CA ASP A 241 10.26 -13.51 -3.79
C ASP A 241 11.04 -13.37 -5.11
N ALA A 242 10.33 -13.31 -6.26
CA ALA A 242 10.96 -13.08 -7.56
C ALA A 242 11.46 -11.63 -7.72
N PHE A 243 10.91 -10.70 -6.95
CA PHE A 243 11.26 -9.28 -6.93
C PHE A 243 12.07 -8.89 -5.68
N ALA A 244 12.55 -9.86 -4.91
CA ALA A 244 13.23 -9.62 -3.64
C ALA A 244 14.44 -8.70 -3.80
N TYR A 245 14.55 -7.73 -2.89
CA TYR A 245 15.65 -6.78 -2.82
C TYR A 245 16.74 -7.29 -1.86
N ASP A 246 18.01 -7.09 -2.23
CA ASP A 246 19.15 -7.38 -1.38
C ASP A 246 19.60 -6.09 -0.67
N ASN A 247 19.20 -5.95 0.60
CA ASN A 247 19.55 -4.78 1.40
C ASN A 247 21.04 -4.70 1.75
N ASP A 248 21.76 -5.81 1.68
CA ASP A 248 23.21 -5.87 1.95
C ASP A 248 24.02 -5.47 0.71
N ASN A 249 23.40 -5.51 -0.48
CA ASN A 249 24.01 -5.09 -1.73
C ASN A 249 23.06 -4.14 -2.51
N PRO A 250 22.89 -2.89 -2.07
CA PRO A 250 21.97 -1.94 -2.70
C PRO A 250 22.36 -1.57 -4.13
N SER A 251 23.60 -1.83 -4.55
CA SER A 251 24.05 -1.62 -5.94
C SER A 251 23.48 -2.65 -6.91
N ASN A 252 23.06 -3.81 -6.42
CA ASN A 252 22.42 -4.88 -7.20
C ASN A 252 20.98 -5.05 -6.74
N GLY A 253 20.12 -4.11 -7.12
CA GLY A 253 18.75 -3.95 -6.66
C GLY A 253 17.79 -5.12 -6.94
N TYR A 254 18.31 -6.26 -7.41
CA TYR A 254 17.54 -7.49 -7.62
C TYR A 254 18.33 -8.67 -7.07
N ARG A 255 17.69 -9.46 -6.25
CA ARG A 255 18.24 -10.73 -5.78
C ARG A 255 18.11 -11.74 -6.91
N TYR A 256 19.12 -11.81 -7.79
CA TYR A 256 19.21 -12.93 -8.72
C TYR A 256 19.53 -14.19 -7.92
N LEU A 257 18.57 -15.10 -7.81
CA LEU A 257 18.86 -16.47 -7.43
C LEU A 257 19.85 -17.00 -8.49
N ALA A 258 21.07 -17.31 -8.06
CA ALA A 258 22.03 -17.95 -8.96
C ALA A 258 21.35 -19.18 -9.58
N PRO A 259 21.41 -19.37 -10.91
CA PRO A 259 20.82 -20.53 -11.54
C PRO A 259 21.37 -21.78 -10.86
N PRO A 260 20.56 -22.83 -10.62
CA PRO A 260 21.01 -24.03 -9.93
C PRO A 260 22.27 -24.55 -10.63
N SER A 261 23.37 -24.65 -9.89
CA SER A 261 24.62 -25.06 -10.46
C SER A 261 24.46 -26.46 -11.09
N ARG A 262 24.64 -26.57 -12.39
CA ARG A 262 24.52 -27.84 -13.14
C ARG A 262 25.30 -28.99 -12.47
N GLY A 263 26.37 -28.70 -11.75
CA GLY A 263 27.18 -29.69 -11.04
C GLY A 263 26.50 -30.38 -9.85
N LYS A 264 25.52 -29.74 -9.15
CA LYS A 264 24.83 -30.41 -8.04
C LYS A 264 23.72 -31.35 -8.51
N ALA A 265 23.05 -31.03 -9.62
CA ALA A 265 22.04 -31.93 -10.19
C ALA A 265 22.67 -33.22 -10.79
N VAL A 266 23.80 -33.07 -11.46
CA VAL A 266 24.56 -34.25 -12.02
C VAL A 266 25.11 -35.12 -10.91
N LYS A 267 25.74 -34.54 -9.87
CA LYS A 267 26.27 -35.32 -8.75
C LYS A 267 25.18 -36.08 -7.97
N ASN A 268 23.97 -35.48 -7.81
CA ASN A 268 22.86 -36.15 -7.16
C ASN A 268 22.24 -37.25 -8.03
N ALA A 269 22.24 -37.10 -9.35
CA ALA A 269 21.77 -38.12 -10.29
C ALA A 269 22.77 -39.31 -10.36
N GLU A 270 24.08 -39.04 -10.37
CA GLU A 270 25.12 -40.08 -10.32
C GLU A 270 25.16 -40.81 -8.98
N ALA A 271 24.98 -40.09 -7.86
CA ALA A 271 24.88 -40.72 -6.54
C ALA A 271 23.66 -41.63 -6.40
N LYS A 272 22.51 -41.24 -6.99
CA LYS A 272 21.30 -42.09 -7.06
C LYS A 272 21.52 -43.32 -7.96
N ARG A 273 22.19 -43.18 -9.13
CA ARG A 273 22.51 -44.28 -10.02
C ARG A 273 23.48 -45.28 -9.37
N LYS A 274 24.50 -44.79 -8.64
CA LYS A 274 25.46 -45.69 -7.92
C LYS A 274 24.79 -46.42 -6.74
N LYS A 275 23.75 -45.88 -6.11
CA LYS A 275 22.98 -46.57 -5.07
C LYS A 275 22.03 -47.66 -5.62
N SER A 276 21.49 -47.45 -6.83
CA SER A 276 20.60 -48.44 -7.48
C SER A 276 21.37 -49.57 -8.23
N ALA A 277 22.69 -49.42 -8.43
CA ALA A 277 23.53 -50.39 -9.14
C ALA A 277 24.35 -51.32 -8.24
N LYS A 278 24.09 -51.35 -6.90
CA LYS A 278 24.71 -52.39 -6.04
C LYS A 278 23.94 -53.69 -6.20
N PRO A 279 24.59 -54.79 -6.70
CA PRO A 279 23.95 -56.09 -6.77
C PRO A 279 23.68 -56.60 -5.35
N SER A 280 22.52 -57.16 -5.12
CA SER A 280 22.19 -57.92 -3.92
C SER A 280 23.12 -59.14 -3.87
N ALA A 281 24.09 -59.11 -2.97
CA ALA A 281 24.86 -60.30 -2.64
C ALA A 281 23.92 -61.32 -1.97
N LYS A 282 23.89 -62.52 -2.61
CA LYS A 282 23.31 -63.74 -2.03
C LYS A 282 24.17 -64.20 -0.90
#